data_1d42d20c74567d12e498d00be768177f
#
_entry.id   1d42d20c74567d12e498d00be768177f
#
_cell.length_a   1.000
_cell.length_b   1.000
_cell.length_c   1.000
_cell.angle_alpha   90.00
_cell.angle_beta   90.00
_cell.angle_gamma   90.00
#
_symmetry.space_group_name_H-M   'P 1'
#
loop_
_entity.id
_entity.type
_entity.pdbx_description
1 polymer ?
#
loop_
_entity_poly.entity_id
_entity_poly.type
_entity_poly.pdbx_seq_one_letter_code
_entity_poly.pdbx_strand_id
1 'polypeptide(L)'
;VAIGLWDGTGTIEFDNVVLIPLLSANVSGVPVEMGNPCGTPPPDLCIEQAIYTTVITLPPNAFGWDLVYQRCCRNPTIVNLDNFGGVENAGMTLQVHIPGTDVTTESNSSPEFQELPPVALCTDLPFVWDHAALDPDGDDLVYSLCPPQQGADPENAQPNPPSTPPYLDVPYLAGFSWDNPMTADPQLAIDPVTGELTCTPTAAGQYAIGICVEEYRDGVLLSAVTRDFQFNVTVCEPTEFELEADAVPFASAGIEAVSYTHLRAHET
;
A
#
# COMPACT_ATOMS: atom_id res chain seq x y z
N VAL A 1 20.02 0.91 1.37
CA VAL A 1 19.36 0.17 0.27
C VAL A 1 20.21 0.19 -0.98
N ALA A 2 20.10 -0.85 -1.81
CA ALA A 2 20.69 -0.92 -3.14
C ALA A 2 19.56 -0.78 -4.16
N ILE A 3 19.68 0.17 -5.08
CA ILE A 3 18.75 0.36 -6.18
C ILE A 3 19.48 -0.05 -7.46
N GLY A 4 18.96 -1.04 -8.17
CA GLY A 4 19.41 -1.43 -9.49
C GLY A 4 18.85 -0.48 -10.55
N LEU A 5 19.68 -0.14 -11.52
CA LEU A 5 19.30 0.67 -12.67
C LEU A 5 19.48 -0.20 -13.91
N TRP A 6 18.39 -0.42 -14.62
CA TRP A 6 18.38 -1.20 -15.86
C TRP A 6 17.91 -0.34 -17.00
N ASP A 7 18.50 -0.51 -18.17
CA ASP A 7 17.92 0.09 -19.35
C ASP A 7 16.56 -0.56 -19.66
N GLY A 8 15.62 0.21 -20.18
CA GLY A 8 14.25 -0.27 -20.43
C GLY A 8 14.15 -1.41 -21.46
N THR A 9 15.25 -1.90 -21.99
CA THR A 9 15.28 -3.06 -22.91
C THR A 9 15.31 -4.39 -22.18
N GLY A 10 15.59 -4.38 -20.86
CA GLY A 10 15.84 -5.60 -20.08
C GLY A 10 17.16 -6.29 -20.41
N THR A 11 17.97 -5.70 -21.26
CA THR A 11 19.35 -6.17 -21.54
C THR A 11 20.33 -5.42 -20.66
N ILE A 12 21.08 -6.18 -19.88
CA ILE A 12 22.00 -5.64 -18.87
C ILE A 12 23.23 -5.07 -19.59
N GLU A 13 23.29 -3.78 -19.82
CA GLU A 13 24.55 -3.10 -20.12
C GLU A 13 24.88 -1.98 -19.13
N PHE A 14 24.01 -1.72 -18.15
CA PHE A 14 24.23 -0.67 -17.17
C PHE A 14 24.54 -1.25 -15.80
N ASP A 15 25.81 -1.35 -15.52
CA ASP A 15 26.38 -1.88 -14.27
C ASP A 15 26.34 -0.81 -13.16
N ASN A 16 25.16 -0.23 -12.91
CA ASN A 16 25.04 0.77 -11.86
C ASN A 16 24.05 0.36 -10.80
N VAL A 17 24.60 0.19 -9.62
CA VAL A 17 23.86 0.10 -8.38
C VAL A 17 24.07 1.39 -7.62
N VAL A 18 22.97 2.04 -7.27
CA VAL A 18 23.00 3.20 -6.39
C VAL A 18 22.80 2.74 -4.97
N LEU A 19 23.79 2.96 -4.12
CA LEU A 19 23.73 2.68 -2.69
C LEU A 19 23.24 3.93 -1.96
N ILE A 20 22.06 3.83 -1.34
CA ILE A 20 21.49 4.91 -0.54
C ILE A 20 21.61 4.52 0.94
N PRO A 21 22.43 5.23 1.74
CA PRO A 21 22.56 4.97 3.16
C PRO A 21 21.28 5.34 3.93
N LEU A 22 20.96 4.59 4.96
CA LEU A 22 19.93 4.99 5.92
C LEU A 22 20.47 6.11 6.79
N LEU A 23 19.82 7.25 6.80
CA LEU A 23 20.06 8.32 7.73
C LEU A 23 19.06 8.19 8.89
N SER A 24 19.54 8.18 10.13
CA SER A 24 18.67 8.03 11.30
C SER A 24 17.58 9.11 11.41
N ALA A 25 17.83 10.28 10.84
CA ALA A 25 16.85 11.37 10.77
C ALA A 25 15.65 11.07 9.84
N ASN A 26 15.77 10.04 8.97
CA ASN A 26 14.74 9.65 8.03
C ASN A 26 13.92 8.44 8.51
N VAL A 27 14.12 8.01 9.76
CA VAL A 27 13.33 6.93 10.38
C VAL A 27 12.35 7.56 11.36
N SER A 28 11.09 7.23 11.22
CA SER A 28 10.02 7.68 12.12
C SER A 28 9.06 6.54 12.45
N GLY A 29 8.48 6.57 13.64
CA GLY A 29 7.36 5.71 13.97
C GLY A 29 6.11 6.11 13.18
N VAL A 30 5.37 5.12 12.69
CA VAL A 30 4.07 5.33 12.03
C VAL A 30 2.99 5.17 13.10
N PRO A 31 2.08 6.16 13.26
CA PRO A 31 0.92 5.99 14.12
C PRO A 31 0.12 4.75 13.71
N VAL A 32 -0.29 3.95 14.70
CA VAL A 32 -1.13 2.79 14.42
C VAL A 32 -2.56 3.26 14.30
N GLU A 33 -3.04 3.36 13.08
CA GLU A 33 -4.41 3.74 12.76
C GLU A 33 -5.18 2.51 12.29
N MET A 34 -6.43 2.42 12.77
CA MET A 34 -7.37 1.40 12.31
C MET A 34 -8.07 1.93 11.06
N GLY A 35 -8.26 1.05 10.08
CA GLY A 35 -9.10 1.36 8.91
C GLY A 35 -10.58 1.53 9.24
N ASN A 36 -10.98 1.23 10.47
CA ASN A 36 -12.35 1.35 10.98
C ASN A 36 -12.35 2.27 12.21
N PRO A 37 -13.20 3.29 12.28
CA PRO A 37 -13.15 4.33 13.31
C PRO A 37 -13.47 3.84 14.74
N CYS A 38 -14.06 2.66 14.89
CA CYS A 38 -14.43 2.07 16.19
C CYS A 38 -13.53 0.89 16.59
N GLY A 39 -12.42 0.68 15.89
CA GLY A 39 -11.49 -0.40 16.18
C GLY A 39 -10.41 0.04 17.17
N THR A 40 -10.07 -0.81 18.13
CA THR A 40 -8.89 -0.62 18.98
C THR A 40 -7.71 -1.32 18.33
N PRO A 41 -6.59 -0.63 18.04
CA PRO A 41 -5.43 -1.27 17.44
C PRO A 41 -4.84 -2.32 18.38
N PRO A 42 -4.30 -3.43 17.83
CA PRO A 42 -3.56 -4.40 18.62
C PRO A 42 -2.41 -3.73 19.40
N PRO A 43 -2.24 -4.05 20.70
CA PRO A 43 -1.34 -3.31 21.59
C PRO A 43 0.16 -3.45 21.24
N ASP A 44 0.51 -4.48 20.49
CA ASP A 44 1.91 -4.83 20.19
C ASP A 44 2.35 -4.50 18.75
N LEU A 45 1.56 -3.70 18.02
CA LEU A 45 1.93 -3.24 16.68
C LEU A 45 2.90 -2.07 16.77
N CYS A 46 4.11 -2.26 16.26
CA CYS A 46 5.11 -1.22 16.08
C CYS A 46 5.51 -1.17 14.60
N ILE A 47 5.28 -0.02 13.96
CA ILE A 47 5.63 0.20 12.57
C ILE A 47 6.55 1.40 12.47
N GLU A 48 7.64 1.22 11.74
CA GLU A 48 8.58 2.30 11.43
C GLU A 48 8.61 2.55 9.92
N GLN A 49 8.69 3.80 9.56
CA GLN A 49 8.92 4.26 8.19
C GLN A 49 10.36 4.73 8.06
N ALA A 50 11.01 4.35 6.95
CA ALA A 50 12.32 4.86 6.57
C ALA A 50 12.25 5.45 5.15
N ILE A 51 12.71 6.69 5.00
CA ILE A 51 12.74 7.38 3.71
C ILE A 51 14.18 7.43 3.21
N TYR A 52 14.39 6.94 1.98
CA TYR A 52 15.67 6.94 1.30
C TYR A 52 15.58 7.83 0.07
N THR A 53 16.44 8.84 0.01
CA THR A 53 16.47 9.80 -1.11
C THR A 53 17.87 9.97 -1.66
N THR A 54 17.98 10.09 -2.97
CA THR A 54 19.22 10.43 -3.66
C THR A 54 18.92 11.12 -4.99
N VAL A 55 19.92 11.78 -5.54
CA VAL A 55 19.87 12.35 -6.87
C VAL A 55 20.90 11.65 -7.73
N ILE A 56 20.47 11.17 -8.89
CA ILE A 56 21.33 10.50 -9.86
C ILE A 56 21.19 11.17 -11.22
N THR A 57 22.24 11.11 -12.02
CA THR A 57 22.21 11.57 -13.41
C THR A 57 22.16 10.35 -14.31
N LEU A 58 21.09 10.23 -15.08
CA LEU A 58 20.91 9.16 -16.06
C LEU A 58 21.14 9.73 -17.48
N PRO A 59 21.86 9.02 -18.34
CA PRO A 59 21.96 9.42 -19.75
C PRO A 59 20.60 9.24 -20.43
N PRO A 60 20.27 10.06 -21.44
CA PRO A 60 19.08 9.86 -22.26
C PRO A 60 19.08 8.44 -22.87
N ASN A 61 17.92 7.78 -22.77
CA ASN A 61 17.71 6.43 -23.32
C ASN A 61 16.35 6.39 -24.03
N ALA A 62 16.30 5.82 -25.23
CA ALA A 62 15.07 5.70 -26.01
C ALA A 62 13.98 4.90 -25.28
N PHE A 63 14.38 3.83 -24.58
CA PHE A 63 13.50 2.90 -23.90
C PHE A 63 13.26 3.23 -22.42
N GLY A 64 13.93 4.26 -21.89
CA GLY A 64 13.82 4.64 -20.49
C GLY A 64 14.69 3.80 -19.55
N TRP A 65 14.39 3.87 -18.28
CA TRP A 65 15.14 3.23 -17.21
C TRP A 65 14.22 2.56 -16.21
N ASP A 66 14.56 1.36 -15.79
CA ASP A 66 13.89 0.68 -14.69
C ASP A 66 14.72 0.83 -13.41
N LEU A 67 14.11 1.40 -12.38
CA LEU A 67 14.66 1.48 -11.04
C LEU A 67 14.07 0.35 -10.19
N VAL A 68 14.93 -0.47 -9.63
CA VAL A 68 14.52 -1.69 -8.95
C VAL A 68 15.08 -1.78 -7.55
N TYR A 69 14.21 -2.07 -6.61
CA TYR A 69 14.57 -2.41 -5.24
C TYR A 69 14.03 -3.81 -4.90
N GLN A 70 14.89 -4.62 -4.27
CA GLN A 70 14.52 -5.96 -3.80
C GLN A 70 14.84 -6.15 -2.34
N ARG A 71 13.94 -6.83 -1.64
CA ARG A 71 14.09 -7.16 -0.22
C ARG A 71 13.45 -8.50 0.11
N CYS A 72 14.12 -9.33 0.88
CA CYS A 72 13.52 -10.45 1.59
C CYS A 72 13.40 -10.10 3.10
N CYS A 73 12.46 -10.58 3.85
CA CYS A 73 11.45 -11.53 3.45
C CYS A 73 10.08 -10.98 3.87
N ARG A 74 9.03 -11.54 3.31
CA ARG A 74 7.65 -11.21 3.70
C ARG A 74 7.35 -11.75 5.08
N ASN A 75 6.35 -11.19 5.73
CA ASN A 75 5.90 -11.67 7.04
C ASN A 75 5.41 -13.14 6.93
N PRO A 76 5.94 -14.06 7.76
CA PRO A 76 5.58 -15.47 7.68
C PRO A 76 4.13 -15.78 8.06
N THR A 77 3.41 -14.82 8.62
CA THR A 77 2.00 -14.96 8.99
C THR A 77 1.00 -14.54 7.90
N ILE A 78 1.49 -14.16 6.71
CA ILE A 78 0.64 -13.90 5.53
C ILE A 78 -0.05 -15.19 5.11
N VAL A 79 -1.39 -15.13 4.96
CA VAL A 79 -2.25 -16.30 4.78
C VAL A 79 -2.74 -16.51 3.34
N ASN A 80 -2.53 -15.56 2.43
CA ASN A 80 -3.05 -15.63 1.07
C ASN A 80 -2.00 -15.98 0.00
N LEU A 81 -0.72 -16.06 0.39
CA LEU A 81 0.36 -16.40 -0.55
C LEU A 81 0.76 -17.86 -0.43
N ASP A 82 1.15 -18.48 -1.55
CA ASP A 82 1.68 -19.84 -1.55
C ASP A 82 3.10 -19.86 -1.00
N ASN A 83 3.31 -20.82 -0.12
CA ASN A 83 4.58 -21.01 0.57
C ASN A 83 5.46 -21.96 -0.21
N PHE A 84 6.18 -21.54 -1.22
CA PHE A 84 7.27 -22.32 -1.80
C PHE A 84 8.41 -22.50 -0.77
N GLY A 85 8.16 -23.35 0.24
CA GLY A 85 9.12 -23.59 1.32
C GLY A 85 8.99 -22.64 2.53
N GLY A 86 7.93 -21.82 2.58
CA GLY A 86 7.63 -20.85 3.63
C GLY A 86 7.47 -19.44 3.07
N VAL A 87 6.44 -18.68 3.52
CA VAL A 87 6.25 -17.25 3.13
C VAL A 87 7.47 -16.44 3.50
N GLU A 88 8.19 -16.84 4.54
CA GLU A 88 9.47 -16.29 4.94
C GLU A 88 10.55 -16.40 3.86
N ASN A 89 10.35 -17.22 2.82
CA ASN A 89 11.26 -17.34 1.69
C ASN A 89 10.88 -16.46 0.51
N ALA A 90 9.68 -15.86 0.53
CA ALA A 90 9.22 -14.97 -0.50
C ALA A 90 9.68 -13.54 -0.22
N GLY A 91 10.55 -13.02 -1.06
CA GLY A 91 10.91 -11.60 -1.05
C GLY A 91 9.95 -10.75 -1.86
N MET A 92 10.34 -9.50 -2.07
CA MET A 92 9.58 -8.53 -2.86
C MET A 92 10.49 -7.81 -3.85
N THR A 93 9.91 -7.44 -4.98
CA THR A 93 10.48 -6.50 -5.94
C THR A 93 9.57 -5.29 -6.05
N LEU A 94 10.14 -4.11 -5.92
CA LEU A 94 9.48 -2.85 -6.26
C LEU A 94 10.21 -2.27 -7.46
N GLN A 95 9.46 -1.91 -8.48
CA GLN A 95 9.96 -1.37 -9.73
C GLN A 95 9.23 -0.09 -10.07
N VAL A 96 10.00 0.89 -10.61
CA VAL A 96 9.48 2.11 -11.20
C VAL A 96 10.16 2.30 -12.55
N HIS A 97 9.37 2.57 -13.58
CA HIS A 97 9.86 2.87 -14.91
C HIS A 97 9.96 4.37 -15.13
N ILE A 98 11.11 4.85 -15.54
CA ILE A 98 11.30 6.22 -16.07
C ILE A 98 11.10 6.16 -17.58
N PRO A 99 10.15 6.93 -18.14
CA PRO A 99 9.86 6.86 -19.57
C PRO A 99 11.05 7.24 -20.42
N GLY A 100 11.21 6.55 -21.54
CA GLY A 100 12.27 6.81 -22.51
C GLY A 100 11.98 8.01 -23.41
N THR A 101 13.03 8.48 -24.11
CA THR A 101 12.91 9.61 -25.02
C THR A 101 12.06 9.31 -26.26
N ASP A 102 11.76 8.04 -26.54
CA ASP A 102 10.81 7.64 -27.58
C ASP A 102 9.34 7.82 -27.14
N VAL A 103 9.09 7.89 -25.83
CA VAL A 103 7.77 8.10 -25.26
C VAL A 103 7.52 9.57 -24.96
N THR A 104 8.44 10.21 -24.26
CA THR A 104 8.36 11.65 -23.97
C THR A 104 9.75 12.30 -23.91
N THR A 105 9.81 13.57 -24.26
CA THR A 105 10.98 14.43 -24.07
C THR A 105 10.78 15.48 -22.99
N GLU A 106 9.61 15.49 -22.38
CA GLU A 106 9.27 16.36 -21.27
C GLU A 106 9.68 15.72 -19.94
N SER A 107 9.84 16.53 -18.92
CA SER A 107 10.06 16.02 -17.56
C SER A 107 8.83 15.25 -17.07
N ASN A 108 9.07 14.21 -16.28
CA ASN A 108 8.04 13.42 -15.66
C ASN A 108 8.38 13.17 -14.20
N SER A 109 7.38 13.29 -13.34
CA SER A 109 7.43 12.98 -11.92
C SER A 109 6.48 11.81 -11.65
N SER A 110 6.94 10.77 -10.98
CA SER A 110 6.07 9.63 -10.67
C SER A 110 4.96 10.02 -9.69
N PRO A 111 3.81 9.32 -9.73
CA PRO A 111 2.72 9.52 -8.78
C PRO A 111 3.15 9.39 -7.32
N GLU A 112 2.69 10.27 -6.46
CA GLU A 112 2.98 10.31 -5.02
C GLU A 112 1.76 9.91 -4.21
N PHE A 113 1.82 8.78 -3.51
CA PHE A 113 0.76 8.36 -2.59
C PHE A 113 0.67 9.30 -1.40
N GLN A 114 -0.54 9.74 -1.09
CA GLN A 114 -0.77 10.74 -0.05
C GLN A 114 -0.84 10.12 1.35
N GLU A 115 -1.29 8.87 1.45
CA GLU A 115 -1.49 8.20 2.73
C GLU A 115 -0.80 6.83 2.79
N LEU A 116 -0.44 6.43 4.01
CA LEU A 116 0.03 5.08 4.29
C LEU A 116 -1.17 4.12 4.41
N PRO A 117 -1.01 2.83 4.07
CA PRO A 117 -2.05 1.85 4.31
C PRO A 117 -2.41 1.79 5.80
N PRO A 118 -3.71 1.67 6.15
CA PRO A 118 -4.10 1.45 7.52
C PRO A 118 -3.49 0.14 8.04
N VAL A 119 -3.03 0.19 9.27
CA VAL A 119 -2.26 -0.92 9.87
C VAL A 119 -3.12 -2.14 10.15
N ALA A 120 -4.38 -1.93 10.50
CA ALA A 120 -5.30 -3.01 10.81
C ALA A 120 -6.74 -2.69 10.36
N LEU A 121 -7.46 -3.74 9.98
CA LEU A 121 -8.87 -3.71 9.61
C LEU A 121 -9.66 -4.63 10.54
N CYS A 122 -10.94 -4.31 10.73
CA CYS A 122 -11.85 -5.14 11.50
C CYS A 122 -12.60 -6.13 10.60
N THR A 123 -12.80 -7.38 11.07
CA THR A 123 -13.74 -8.29 10.44
C THR A 123 -15.17 -7.75 10.54
N ASP A 124 -15.99 -8.09 9.55
CA ASP A 124 -17.42 -7.81 9.48
C ASP A 124 -17.79 -6.31 9.53
N LEU A 125 -16.81 -5.42 9.35
CA LEU A 125 -17.05 -4.00 9.24
C LEU A 125 -16.67 -3.50 7.83
N PRO A 126 -17.50 -2.68 7.20
CA PRO A 126 -17.16 -2.06 5.93
C PRO A 126 -15.89 -1.21 6.06
N PHE A 127 -15.03 -1.35 5.09
CA PHE A 127 -13.78 -0.62 4.97
C PHE A 127 -13.80 0.23 3.70
N VAL A 128 -13.44 1.49 3.84
CA VAL A 128 -13.25 2.45 2.74
C VAL A 128 -11.96 3.20 3.03
N TRP A 129 -11.08 3.26 2.06
CA TRP A 129 -9.81 3.97 2.20
C TRP A 129 -9.46 4.70 0.90
N ASP A 130 -9.15 5.97 1.04
CA ASP A 130 -8.62 6.79 -0.05
C ASP A 130 -7.15 6.43 -0.29
N HIS A 131 -6.91 5.67 -1.35
CA HIS A 131 -5.57 5.27 -1.77
C HIS A 131 -5.04 6.18 -2.89
N ALA A 132 -5.69 7.31 -3.13
CA ALA A 132 -5.30 8.22 -4.21
C ALA A 132 -3.83 8.60 -4.14
N ALA A 133 -3.22 8.72 -5.30
CA ALA A 133 -1.93 9.36 -5.49
C ALA A 133 -2.14 10.73 -6.14
N LEU A 134 -1.20 11.63 -5.95
CA LEU A 134 -1.12 12.91 -6.64
C LEU A 134 -0.01 12.81 -7.68
N ASP A 135 -0.34 13.16 -8.92
CA ASP A 135 0.68 13.36 -9.94
C ASP A 135 1.11 14.84 -9.96
N PRO A 136 2.43 15.14 -9.76
CA PRO A 136 2.92 16.52 -9.72
C PRO A 136 2.83 17.26 -11.06
N ASP A 137 2.82 16.53 -12.18
CA ASP A 137 2.76 17.07 -13.53
C ASP A 137 1.30 17.19 -14.03
N GLY A 138 0.37 16.55 -13.31
CA GLY A 138 -1.06 16.57 -13.60
C GLY A 138 -1.50 15.52 -14.62
N ASP A 139 -0.76 14.43 -14.72
CA ASP A 139 -1.07 13.30 -15.58
C ASP A 139 -2.26 12.49 -15.05
N ASP A 140 -2.95 11.79 -15.96
CA ASP A 140 -4.08 10.95 -15.61
C ASP A 140 -3.60 9.65 -14.95
N LEU A 141 -4.15 9.32 -13.78
CA LEU A 141 -3.82 8.10 -13.04
C LEU A 141 -4.92 7.05 -13.17
N VAL A 142 -4.53 5.80 -13.42
CA VAL A 142 -5.42 4.65 -13.48
C VAL A 142 -4.99 3.61 -12.47
N TYR A 143 -5.91 3.21 -11.59
CA TYR A 143 -5.65 2.31 -10.48
C TYR A 143 -6.20 0.91 -10.75
N SER A 144 -5.43 -0.11 -10.34
CA SER A 144 -5.87 -1.50 -10.41
C SER A 144 -5.25 -2.34 -9.30
N LEU A 145 -5.92 -3.43 -8.92
CA LEU A 145 -5.27 -4.50 -8.18
C LEU A 145 -4.29 -5.21 -9.13
N CYS A 146 -3.13 -5.59 -8.63
CA CYS A 146 -2.14 -6.33 -9.43
C CYS A 146 -1.33 -7.30 -8.56
N PRO A 147 -0.66 -8.30 -9.15
CA PRO A 147 0.13 -9.24 -8.38
C PRO A 147 1.38 -8.57 -7.82
N PRO A 148 1.69 -8.75 -6.51
CA PRO A 148 3.01 -8.45 -5.98
C PRO A 148 4.09 -9.26 -6.69
N GLN A 149 5.29 -8.71 -6.82
CA GLN A 149 6.39 -9.38 -7.49
C GLN A 149 7.35 -10.03 -6.50
N GLN A 150 7.91 -11.18 -6.90
CA GLN A 150 8.97 -11.87 -6.18
C GLN A 150 10.31 -11.16 -6.37
N GLY A 151 11.20 -11.30 -5.39
CA GLY A 151 12.59 -10.90 -5.51
C GLY A 151 13.31 -10.98 -4.17
N ALA A 152 14.60 -11.24 -4.21
CA ALA A 152 15.39 -11.60 -3.08
C ALA A 152 14.93 -12.91 -2.40
N ASP A 153 15.75 -13.46 -1.54
CA ASP A 153 15.50 -14.68 -0.78
C ASP A 153 16.24 -14.60 0.57
N PRO A 154 16.05 -15.55 1.52
CA PRO A 154 16.72 -15.51 2.81
C PRO A 154 18.26 -15.58 2.73
N GLU A 155 18.81 -16.21 1.70
CA GLU A 155 20.25 -16.34 1.52
C GLU A 155 20.86 -15.03 1.02
N ASN A 156 20.08 -14.24 0.25
CA ASN A 156 20.44 -12.94 -0.24
C ASN A 156 19.29 -11.92 -0.04
N ALA A 157 19.06 -11.58 1.23
CA ALA A 157 17.91 -10.76 1.63
C ALA A 157 17.95 -9.30 1.14
N GLN A 158 19.10 -8.83 0.72
CA GLN A 158 19.31 -7.47 0.17
C GLN A 158 20.29 -7.57 -1.00
N PRO A 159 19.83 -8.07 -2.16
CA PRO A 159 20.73 -8.29 -3.28
C PRO A 159 21.37 -6.98 -3.75
N ASN A 160 22.65 -7.08 -4.03
CA ASN A 160 23.46 -5.99 -4.57
C ASN A 160 24.38 -6.53 -5.68
N PRO A 161 24.06 -6.32 -6.96
CA PRO A 161 22.87 -5.66 -7.48
C PRO A 161 21.56 -6.44 -7.22
N PRO A 162 20.38 -5.79 -7.29
CA PRO A 162 19.12 -6.50 -7.47
C PRO A 162 19.15 -7.35 -8.74
N SER A 163 18.30 -8.38 -8.82
CA SER A 163 18.21 -9.21 -10.02
C SER A 163 17.63 -8.42 -11.21
N THR A 164 17.89 -8.90 -12.40
CA THR A 164 17.40 -8.29 -13.64
C THR A 164 15.93 -8.63 -13.90
N PRO A 165 15.18 -7.72 -14.57
CA PRO A 165 13.84 -8.06 -15.07
C PRO A 165 13.90 -9.18 -16.14
N PRO A 166 12.78 -9.87 -16.46
CA PRO A 166 11.46 -9.71 -15.85
C PRO A 166 11.32 -10.43 -14.50
N TYR A 167 10.44 -9.93 -13.65
CA TYR A 167 10.16 -10.52 -12.34
C TYR A 167 8.92 -11.41 -12.38
N LEU A 168 8.93 -12.45 -11.54
CA LEU A 168 7.79 -13.35 -11.40
C LEU A 168 6.80 -12.80 -10.38
N ASP A 169 5.53 -13.02 -10.62
CA ASP A 169 4.50 -12.74 -9.64
C ASP A 169 4.61 -13.67 -8.43
N VAL A 170 4.23 -13.18 -7.25
CA VAL A 170 4.12 -14.02 -6.07
C VAL A 170 2.91 -14.93 -6.24
N PRO A 171 3.06 -16.26 -6.09
CA PRO A 171 1.94 -17.16 -6.24
C PRO A 171 1.01 -17.07 -5.03
N TYR A 172 -0.29 -17.12 -5.31
CA TYR A 172 -1.34 -17.14 -4.31
C TYR A 172 -1.72 -18.57 -3.92
N LEU A 173 -2.12 -18.74 -2.66
CA LEU A 173 -2.75 -19.98 -2.22
C LEU A 173 -4.09 -20.23 -2.95
N ALA A 174 -4.47 -21.49 -3.06
CA ALA A 174 -5.76 -21.86 -3.67
C ALA A 174 -6.93 -21.12 -2.99
N GLY A 175 -7.73 -20.45 -3.79
CA GLY A 175 -8.85 -19.61 -3.34
C GLY A 175 -8.55 -18.12 -3.30
N PHE A 176 -7.28 -17.73 -3.46
CA PHE A 176 -6.86 -16.35 -3.60
C PHE A 176 -6.24 -16.08 -4.98
N SER A 177 -6.25 -14.83 -5.36
CA SER A 177 -5.62 -14.31 -6.58
C SER A 177 -5.29 -12.83 -6.39
N TRP A 178 -4.58 -12.24 -7.33
CA TRP A 178 -4.25 -10.81 -7.25
C TRP A 178 -5.50 -9.91 -7.31
N ASP A 179 -6.56 -10.33 -7.98
CA ASP A 179 -7.87 -9.65 -8.08
C ASP A 179 -8.86 -10.06 -6.98
N ASN A 180 -8.54 -11.08 -6.19
CA ASN A 180 -9.26 -11.52 -5.00
C ASN A 180 -8.27 -11.90 -3.89
N PRO A 181 -7.51 -10.93 -3.36
CA PRO A 181 -6.37 -11.24 -2.50
C PRO A 181 -6.75 -11.54 -1.04
N MET A 182 -8.00 -11.30 -0.64
CA MET A 182 -8.41 -11.47 0.76
C MET A 182 -9.83 -12.03 0.88
N THR A 183 -10.12 -12.64 2.04
CA THR A 183 -11.46 -13.14 2.34
C THR A 183 -12.35 -11.98 2.77
N ALA A 184 -13.24 -11.55 1.87
CA ALA A 184 -14.13 -10.41 2.07
C ALA A 184 -15.46 -10.58 1.31
N ASP A 185 -16.55 -9.98 1.81
CA ASP A 185 -17.84 -9.89 1.16
C ASP A 185 -18.53 -8.54 1.51
N PRO A 186 -18.63 -7.56 0.60
CA PRO A 186 -18.06 -7.57 -0.75
C PRO A 186 -16.54 -7.70 -0.78
N GLN A 187 -16.02 -8.26 -1.88
CA GLN A 187 -14.59 -8.44 -2.13
C GLN A 187 -13.84 -7.10 -2.18
N LEU A 188 -12.52 -7.15 -1.98
CA LEU A 188 -11.67 -5.97 -2.15
C LEU A 188 -11.77 -5.48 -3.59
N ALA A 189 -12.11 -4.22 -3.73
CA ALA A 189 -12.20 -3.53 -5.01
C ALA A 189 -11.49 -2.17 -4.93
N ILE A 190 -10.96 -1.73 -6.06
CA ILE A 190 -10.37 -0.39 -6.22
C ILE A 190 -11.12 0.35 -7.33
N ASP A 191 -11.48 1.58 -7.07
CA ASP A 191 -12.02 2.45 -8.12
C ASP A 191 -10.87 2.86 -9.07
N PRO A 192 -10.98 2.58 -10.38
CA PRO A 192 -9.88 2.82 -11.31
C PRO A 192 -9.57 4.31 -11.56
N VAL A 193 -10.46 5.21 -11.17
CA VAL A 193 -10.31 6.66 -11.39
C VAL A 193 -9.91 7.38 -10.12
N THR A 194 -10.53 7.03 -9.00
CA THR A 194 -10.30 7.71 -7.72
C THR A 194 -9.23 7.04 -6.87
N GLY A 195 -8.94 5.74 -7.09
CA GLY A 195 -8.05 4.96 -6.23
C GLY A 195 -8.70 4.53 -4.92
N GLU A 196 -9.99 4.81 -4.69
CA GLU A 196 -10.69 4.40 -3.48
C GLU A 196 -10.77 2.87 -3.37
N LEU A 197 -10.29 2.33 -2.26
CA LEU A 197 -10.36 0.92 -1.91
C LEU A 197 -11.55 0.64 -1.00
N THR A 198 -12.32 -0.40 -1.34
CA THR A 198 -13.49 -0.80 -0.57
C THR A 198 -13.56 -2.31 -0.39
N CYS A 199 -13.96 -2.77 0.80
CA CYS A 199 -14.30 -4.18 1.06
C CYS A 199 -15.04 -4.32 2.41
N THR A 200 -15.49 -5.54 2.72
CA THR A 200 -15.84 -5.94 4.08
C THR A 200 -15.10 -7.24 4.39
N PRO A 201 -13.98 -7.21 5.13
CA PRO A 201 -13.25 -8.41 5.50
C PRO A 201 -14.11 -9.35 6.33
N THR A 202 -14.09 -10.65 6.05
CA THR A 202 -14.90 -11.66 6.78
C THR A 202 -14.08 -12.68 7.54
N ALA A 203 -12.74 -12.64 7.37
CA ALA A 203 -11.85 -13.54 8.10
C ALA A 203 -10.59 -12.79 8.57
N ALA A 204 -10.22 -13.01 9.83
CA ALA A 204 -8.97 -12.50 10.38
C ALA A 204 -7.76 -13.16 9.71
N GLY A 205 -6.69 -12.39 9.52
CA GLY A 205 -5.46 -12.85 8.90
C GLY A 205 -4.61 -11.69 8.39
N GLN A 206 -3.43 -12.01 7.88
CA GLN A 206 -2.59 -11.05 7.17
C GLN A 206 -2.60 -11.36 5.68
N TYR A 207 -2.93 -10.38 4.88
CA TYR A 207 -3.12 -10.52 3.44
C TYR A 207 -2.17 -9.60 2.70
N ALA A 208 -1.36 -10.15 1.80
CA ALA A 208 -0.54 -9.36 0.89
C ALA A 208 -1.42 -8.79 -0.23
N ILE A 209 -1.28 -7.50 -0.48
CA ILE A 209 -2.05 -6.75 -1.47
C ILE A 209 -1.08 -6.05 -2.40
N GLY A 210 -1.32 -6.15 -3.69
CA GLY A 210 -0.62 -5.38 -4.71
C GLY A 210 -1.57 -4.41 -5.41
N ILE A 211 -1.13 -3.18 -5.58
CA ILE A 211 -1.84 -2.14 -6.33
C ILE A 211 -0.89 -1.54 -7.34
N CYS A 212 -1.34 -1.45 -8.59
CA CYS A 212 -0.66 -0.77 -9.66
C CYS A 212 -1.35 0.57 -9.95
N VAL A 213 -0.54 1.59 -10.16
CA VAL A 213 -0.96 2.90 -10.62
C VAL A 213 -0.24 3.18 -11.93
N GLU A 214 -0.99 3.29 -13.00
CA GLU A 214 -0.50 3.64 -14.33
C GLU A 214 -0.71 5.12 -14.56
N GLU A 215 0.29 5.77 -15.15
CA GLU A 215 0.36 7.20 -15.40
C GLU A 215 0.27 7.47 -16.90
N TYR A 216 -0.68 8.29 -17.30
CA TYR A 216 -0.97 8.60 -18.70
C TYR A 216 -0.94 10.10 -18.98
N ARG A 217 -0.19 10.52 -19.98
CA ARG A 217 -0.19 11.88 -20.54
C ARG A 217 -0.75 11.85 -21.96
N ASP A 218 -1.84 12.57 -22.19
CA ASP A 218 -2.53 12.60 -23.48
C ASP A 218 -2.90 11.19 -24.01
N GLY A 219 -3.21 10.25 -23.11
CA GLY A 219 -3.54 8.88 -23.42
C GLY A 219 -2.34 7.97 -23.74
N VAL A 220 -1.12 8.45 -23.55
CA VAL A 220 0.12 7.67 -23.70
C VAL A 220 0.61 7.24 -22.32
N LEU A 221 0.81 5.94 -22.12
CA LEU A 221 1.37 5.41 -20.88
C LEU A 221 2.81 5.89 -20.71
N LEU A 222 3.09 6.58 -19.62
CA LEU A 222 4.42 7.06 -19.25
C LEU A 222 5.13 6.10 -18.30
N SER A 223 4.46 5.76 -17.22
CA SER A 223 5.04 4.92 -16.17
C SER A 223 3.97 4.08 -15.46
N ALA A 224 4.44 3.12 -14.66
CA ALA A 224 3.61 2.38 -13.72
C ALA A 224 4.38 2.23 -12.41
N VAL A 225 3.68 2.45 -11.30
CA VAL A 225 4.21 2.28 -9.95
C VAL A 225 3.42 1.19 -9.24
N THR A 226 4.12 0.26 -8.60
CA THR A 226 3.50 -0.81 -7.81
C THR A 226 3.65 -0.51 -6.33
N ARG A 227 2.55 -0.62 -5.59
CA ARG A 227 2.53 -0.62 -4.14
C ARG A 227 2.24 -2.01 -3.62
N ASP A 228 3.15 -2.55 -2.82
CA ASP A 228 3.09 -3.88 -2.23
C ASP A 228 3.08 -3.74 -0.71
N PHE A 229 2.00 -4.15 -0.08
CA PHE A 229 1.81 -4.03 1.36
C PHE A 229 0.92 -5.16 1.90
N GLN A 230 0.71 -5.18 3.21
CA GLN A 230 -0.18 -6.15 3.85
C GLN A 230 -1.29 -5.46 4.64
N PHE A 231 -2.49 -6.01 4.58
CA PHE A 231 -3.54 -5.73 5.55
C PHE A 231 -3.50 -6.74 6.69
N ASN A 232 -3.61 -6.24 7.92
CA ASN A 232 -3.81 -7.05 9.11
C ASN A 232 -5.29 -7.00 9.48
N VAL A 233 -6.02 -8.06 9.21
CA VAL A 233 -7.44 -8.16 9.57
C VAL A 233 -7.56 -8.85 10.93
N THR A 234 -8.25 -8.21 11.85
CA THR A 234 -8.48 -8.72 13.22
C THR A 234 -9.95 -8.70 13.60
N VAL A 235 -10.31 -9.50 14.57
CA VAL A 235 -11.64 -9.39 15.19
C VAL A 235 -11.61 -8.20 16.13
N CYS A 236 -12.42 -7.18 15.83
CA CYS A 236 -12.53 -6.02 16.68
C CYS A 236 -13.68 -6.21 17.67
N GLU A 237 -13.41 -5.92 18.93
CA GLU A 237 -14.48 -5.79 19.91
C GLU A 237 -15.20 -4.45 19.67
N PRO A 238 -16.54 -4.44 19.65
CA PRO A 238 -17.27 -3.19 19.56
C PRO A 238 -16.95 -2.34 20.79
N THR A 239 -16.56 -1.10 20.58
CA THR A 239 -16.47 -0.12 21.67
C THR A 239 -17.85 0.05 22.26
N GLU A 240 -18.03 -0.28 23.55
CA GLU A 240 -19.27 0.03 24.25
C GLU A 240 -19.38 1.56 24.36
N PHE A 241 -20.38 2.12 23.69
CA PHE A 241 -20.72 3.52 23.88
C PHE A 241 -21.69 3.63 25.06
N GLU A 242 -21.24 4.16 26.18
CA GLU A 242 -22.17 4.63 27.19
C GLU A 242 -22.82 5.95 26.71
N LEU A 243 -24.09 5.88 26.39
CA LEU A 243 -24.89 7.08 26.14
C LEU A 243 -25.32 7.63 27.51
N GLU A 244 -24.60 8.59 28.05
CA GLU A 244 -25.14 9.42 29.15
C GLU A 244 -26.19 10.37 28.56
N ALA A 245 -27.45 10.04 28.79
CA ALA A 245 -28.54 10.96 28.58
C ALA A 245 -28.65 11.86 29.81
N ASP A 246 -28.18 13.09 29.74
CA ASP A 246 -28.51 14.10 30.72
C ASP A 246 -30.04 14.33 30.71
N ALA A 247 -30.71 13.73 31.70
CA ALA A 247 -32.12 13.99 31.91
C ALA A 247 -32.29 15.44 32.36
N VAL A 248 -32.62 16.30 31.43
CA VAL A 248 -33.06 17.67 31.76
C VAL A 248 -34.40 17.52 32.46
N PRO A 249 -34.56 17.97 33.74
CA PRO A 249 -35.85 17.86 34.44
C PRO A 249 -36.89 18.69 33.70
N PHE A 250 -37.94 18.03 33.25
CA PHE A 250 -39.11 18.69 32.69
C PHE A 250 -39.73 19.61 33.71
N ALA A 251 -39.60 20.90 33.56
CA ALA A 251 -40.47 21.85 34.20
C ALA A 251 -41.82 21.80 33.50
N SER A 252 -42.86 21.38 34.24
CA SER A 252 -44.21 21.27 33.76
C SER A 252 -44.81 22.65 33.46
N ALA A 253 -44.71 23.13 32.23
CA ALA A 253 -45.60 24.13 31.67
C ALA A 253 -45.32 24.31 30.16
N GLY A 254 -46.18 23.77 29.33
CA GLY A 254 -46.24 24.10 27.89
C GLY A 254 -45.53 23.07 26.99
N ILE A 255 -46.24 22.62 25.98
CA ILE A 255 -45.74 21.71 24.95
C ILE A 255 -44.77 22.50 24.09
N GLU A 256 -43.49 22.36 24.36
CA GLU A 256 -42.45 22.77 23.40
C GLU A 256 -41.62 21.53 23.00
N ALA A 257 -41.40 21.45 21.69
CA ALA A 257 -40.61 20.38 21.10
C ALA A 257 -39.18 20.38 21.69
N VAL A 258 -38.75 19.29 22.32
CA VAL A 258 -37.40 19.15 22.84
C VAL A 258 -36.45 18.87 21.67
N SER A 259 -35.57 19.79 21.39
CA SER A 259 -34.42 19.58 20.50
C SER A 259 -33.27 19.00 21.33
N TYR A 260 -32.84 17.78 21.02
CA TYR A 260 -31.62 17.20 21.60
C TYR A 260 -30.40 17.85 20.98
N THR A 261 -29.69 18.67 21.73
CA THR A 261 -28.56 19.43 21.19
C THR A 261 -27.17 18.89 21.52
N HIS A 262 -27.04 17.88 22.41
CA HIS A 262 -25.71 17.33 22.72
C HIS A 262 -25.79 15.85 23.09
N LEU A 263 -25.19 14.99 22.27
CA LEU A 263 -24.76 13.66 22.61
C LEU A 263 -23.25 13.74 22.87
N ARG A 264 -22.77 13.35 24.06
CA ARG A 264 -21.35 13.13 24.32
C ARG A 264 -21.13 11.64 24.45
N ALA A 265 -20.23 11.10 23.62
CA ALA A 265 -19.66 9.79 23.82
C ALA A 265 -18.42 9.94 24.72
N HIS A 266 -18.32 9.16 25.78
CA HIS A 266 -17.11 9.00 26.57
C HIS A 266 -16.49 7.65 26.21
N GLU A 267 -15.23 7.68 25.77
CA GLU A 267 -14.42 6.48 25.67
C GLU A 267 -13.88 6.17 27.08
N THR A 268 -14.07 4.93 27.53
CA THR A 268 -13.44 4.39 28.74
C THR A 268 -12.31 3.46 28.38
#